data_016c199789766abb41dcafc27ae878eb
#
_entry.id   016c199789766abb41dcafc27ae878eb
#
_cell.length_a   1.000
_cell.length_b   1.000
_cell.length_c   1.000
_cell.angle_alpha   90.00
_cell.angle_beta   90.00
_cell.angle_gamma   90.00
#
_symmetry.space_group_name_H-M   'P 1'
#
loop_
_entity.id
_entity.type
_entity.pdbx_description
1 polymer ?
#
loop_
_entity_poly.entity_id
_entity_poly.type
_entity_poly.pdbx_seq_one_letter_code
_entity_poly.pdbx_strand_id
1 'polypeptide(L)'
;MRVGKTFVANIIREHQYEISQLQLKWKNQVPTPLPRNHTWGVDATGKADDSGKVHAILGVVDHGTRRAIALRPLRTLMAIAVLRVLLDAIELFGKPRFIRTDNAKQFRSGLFRFAMAYLGIRLRFNKPGMPWMNGRVERFFGTLKERPNHLAVRNFEGLGSTLAEFEVWYNHVRSHQHLNGRTPVEAWNGTDPYRRLPKEIRYVVGWDGLLTGFYSRY
;
A
#
# COMPACT_ATOMS: atom_id res chain seq x y z
N MET A 1 -32.57 -7.29 -23.22
CA MET A 1 -33.47 -7.76 -22.15
C MET A 1 -33.04 -7.12 -20.84
N ARG A 2 -33.90 -6.30 -20.17
CA ARG A 2 -33.58 -5.72 -18.85
C ARG A 2 -34.11 -6.69 -17.79
N VAL A 3 -33.20 -7.24 -17.00
CA VAL A 3 -33.54 -8.13 -15.89
C VAL A 3 -33.98 -7.29 -14.69
N GLY A 4 -35.16 -7.55 -14.13
CA GLY A 4 -35.67 -6.82 -12.96
C GLY A 4 -34.92 -7.15 -11.67
N LYS A 5 -34.79 -6.16 -10.75
CA LYS A 5 -34.11 -6.33 -9.45
C LYS A 5 -34.64 -7.48 -8.63
N THR A 6 -35.96 -7.69 -8.65
CA THR A 6 -36.65 -8.78 -7.92
C THR A 6 -36.25 -10.16 -8.43
N PHE A 7 -36.10 -10.31 -9.76
CA PHE A 7 -35.65 -11.56 -10.37
C PHE A 7 -34.22 -11.91 -9.92
N VAL A 8 -33.31 -10.91 -9.95
CA VAL A 8 -31.93 -11.10 -9.47
C VAL A 8 -31.88 -11.46 -8.00
N ALA A 9 -32.71 -10.81 -7.15
CA ALA A 9 -32.80 -11.11 -5.72
C ALA A 9 -33.31 -12.53 -5.44
N ASN A 10 -34.27 -13.02 -6.22
CA ASN A 10 -34.77 -14.39 -6.07
C ASN A 10 -33.70 -15.43 -6.47
N ILE A 11 -32.99 -15.23 -7.59
CA ILE A 11 -31.89 -16.11 -8.01
C ILE A 11 -30.79 -16.13 -6.94
N ILE A 12 -30.37 -14.96 -6.39
CA ILE A 12 -29.37 -14.90 -5.33
C ILE A 12 -29.82 -15.70 -4.09
N ARG A 13 -31.10 -15.62 -3.72
CA ARG A 13 -31.66 -16.35 -2.56
C ARG A 13 -31.67 -17.85 -2.81
N GLU A 14 -32.11 -18.28 -3.99
CA GLU A 14 -32.20 -19.68 -4.39
C GLU A 14 -30.79 -20.34 -4.42
N HIS A 15 -29.76 -19.62 -4.90
CA HIS A 15 -28.39 -20.12 -5.00
C HIS A 15 -27.46 -19.61 -3.89
N GLN A 16 -28.01 -19.16 -2.77
CA GLN A 16 -27.20 -18.52 -1.70
C GLN A 16 -26.07 -19.41 -1.17
N TYR A 17 -26.30 -20.71 -1.05
CA TYR A 17 -25.28 -21.66 -0.59
C TYR A 17 -24.14 -21.76 -1.60
N GLU A 18 -24.42 -21.95 -2.88
CA GLU A 18 -23.44 -22.06 -3.95
C GLU A 18 -22.62 -20.77 -4.10
N ILE A 19 -23.29 -19.62 -4.04
CA ILE A 19 -22.66 -18.31 -4.05
C ILE A 19 -21.70 -18.16 -2.86
N SER A 20 -22.14 -18.58 -1.67
CA SER A 20 -21.31 -18.55 -0.46
C SER A 20 -20.07 -19.42 -0.59
N GLN A 21 -20.21 -20.63 -1.15
CA GLN A 21 -19.08 -21.53 -1.41
C GLN A 21 -18.10 -20.95 -2.43
N LEU A 22 -18.60 -20.34 -3.50
CA LEU A 22 -17.76 -19.64 -4.48
C LEU A 22 -17.04 -18.44 -3.86
N GLN A 23 -17.73 -17.66 -3.03
CA GLN A 23 -17.13 -16.53 -2.31
C GLN A 23 -16.01 -16.99 -1.36
N LEU A 24 -16.23 -18.08 -0.61
CA LEU A 24 -15.23 -18.69 0.26
C LEU A 24 -14.02 -19.20 -0.56
N LYS A 25 -14.25 -19.87 -1.68
CA LYS A 25 -13.20 -20.34 -2.58
C LYS A 25 -12.37 -19.17 -3.11
N TRP A 26 -13.01 -18.07 -3.50
CA TRP A 26 -12.32 -16.88 -3.98
C TRP A 26 -11.56 -16.13 -2.86
N LYS A 27 -12.16 -16.04 -1.68
CA LYS A 27 -11.57 -15.42 -0.51
C LYS A 27 -10.31 -16.18 -0.04
N ASN A 28 -10.32 -17.50 -0.18
CA ASN A 28 -9.25 -18.39 0.25
C ASN A 28 -8.18 -18.64 -0.86
N GLN A 29 -8.34 -18.05 -2.05
CA GLN A 29 -7.29 -18.12 -3.06
C GLN A 29 -6.03 -17.44 -2.54
N VAL A 30 -4.95 -18.21 -2.41
CA VAL A 30 -3.63 -17.64 -2.12
C VAL A 30 -3.19 -16.84 -3.33
N PRO A 31 -2.97 -15.53 -3.20
CA PRO A 31 -2.53 -14.72 -4.32
C PRO A 31 -1.19 -15.21 -4.85
N THR A 32 -1.07 -15.39 -6.16
CA THR A 32 0.20 -15.74 -6.79
C THR A 32 1.30 -14.76 -6.36
N PRO A 33 2.45 -15.24 -5.87
CA PRO A 33 3.57 -14.41 -5.53
C PRO A 33 4.00 -13.56 -6.74
N LEU A 34 4.17 -12.27 -6.53
CA LEU A 34 4.66 -11.36 -7.56
C LEU A 34 6.12 -11.03 -7.27
N PRO A 35 6.99 -10.91 -8.27
CA PRO A 35 8.34 -10.41 -8.06
C PRO A 35 8.30 -8.93 -7.67
N ARG A 36 9.40 -8.45 -7.08
CA ARG A 36 9.61 -7.01 -6.82
C ARG A 36 9.49 -6.22 -8.12
N ASN A 37 9.02 -4.99 -8.03
CA ASN A 37 8.80 -4.10 -9.18
C ASN A 37 7.86 -4.64 -10.26
N HIS A 38 7.07 -5.69 -9.95
CA HIS A 38 6.02 -6.11 -10.86
C HIS A 38 4.84 -5.14 -10.85
N THR A 39 4.34 -4.79 -9.67
CA THR A 39 3.20 -3.87 -9.53
C THR A 39 3.37 -3.03 -8.27
N TRP A 40 3.34 -1.72 -8.42
CA TRP A 40 3.19 -0.81 -7.30
C TRP A 40 1.74 -0.39 -7.17
N GLY A 41 1.18 -0.52 -5.96
CA GLY A 41 -0.09 0.07 -5.58
C GLY A 41 0.13 1.49 -5.11
N VAL A 42 -0.63 2.43 -5.65
CA VAL A 42 -0.56 3.86 -5.30
C VAL A 42 -1.93 4.29 -4.83
N ASP A 43 -1.98 4.94 -3.69
CA ASP A 43 -3.20 5.45 -3.10
C ASP A 43 -2.90 6.65 -2.19
N ALA A 44 -3.93 7.41 -1.83
CA ALA A 44 -3.80 8.54 -0.95
C ALA A 44 -4.83 8.49 0.18
N THR A 45 -4.41 8.98 1.35
CA THR A 45 -5.29 9.16 2.51
C THR A 45 -5.11 10.55 3.11
N GLY A 46 -5.90 10.91 4.11
CA GLY A 46 -5.79 12.18 4.83
C GLY A 46 -5.51 11.97 6.31
N LYS A 47 -4.79 12.92 6.92
CA LYS A 47 -4.62 13.05 8.36
C LYS A 47 -4.79 14.51 8.76
N ALA A 48 -5.66 14.77 9.73
CA ALA A 48 -5.80 16.10 10.31
C ALA A 48 -4.64 16.36 11.29
N ASP A 49 -4.14 17.59 11.30
CA ASP A 49 -3.24 18.11 12.32
C ASP A 49 -4.03 18.66 13.55
N ASP A 50 -3.31 19.15 14.55
CA ASP A 50 -3.90 19.69 15.78
C ASP A 50 -4.78 20.93 15.53
N SER A 51 -4.62 21.61 14.40
CA SER A 51 -5.49 22.72 13.97
C SER A 51 -6.74 22.26 13.22
N GLY A 52 -6.90 20.95 12.98
CA GLY A 52 -7.98 20.37 12.19
C GLY A 52 -7.75 20.42 10.69
N LYS A 53 -6.62 20.93 10.22
CA LYS A 53 -6.27 20.97 8.80
C LYS A 53 -5.88 19.58 8.30
N VAL A 54 -6.57 19.11 7.27
CA VAL A 54 -6.29 17.79 6.68
C VAL A 54 -5.14 17.88 5.69
N HIS A 55 -4.12 17.07 5.92
CA HIS A 55 -2.98 16.88 5.02
C HIS A 55 -3.13 15.57 4.26
N ALA A 56 -2.86 15.62 2.97
CA ALA A 56 -2.85 14.42 2.12
C ALA A 56 -1.57 13.63 2.35
N ILE A 57 -1.69 12.31 2.36
CA ILE A 57 -0.58 11.36 2.47
C ILE A 57 -0.65 10.43 1.26
N LEU A 58 0.40 10.44 0.44
CA LEU A 58 0.57 9.50 -0.66
C LEU A 58 1.33 8.28 -0.18
N GLY A 59 0.78 7.09 -0.43
CA GLY A 59 1.43 5.81 -0.19
C GLY A 59 1.68 5.06 -1.49
N VAL A 60 2.88 4.51 -1.62
CA VAL A 60 3.29 3.63 -2.72
C VAL A 60 3.82 2.34 -2.14
N VAL A 61 3.23 1.20 -2.51
CA VAL A 61 3.58 -0.11 -1.96
C VAL A 61 3.86 -1.11 -3.08
N ASP A 62 5.00 -1.79 -3.03
CA ASP A 62 5.28 -2.91 -3.92
C ASP A 62 4.40 -4.11 -3.58
N HIS A 63 3.68 -4.62 -4.56
CA HIS A 63 2.74 -5.72 -4.36
C HIS A 63 3.43 -7.07 -4.14
N GLY A 64 4.65 -7.25 -4.59
CA GLY A 64 5.40 -8.48 -4.40
C GLY A 64 5.93 -8.63 -2.99
N THR A 65 6.67 -7.63 -2.56
CA THR A 65 7.43 -7.64 -1.32
C THR A 65 6.76 -6.93 -0.16
N ARG A 66 5.62 -6.25 -0.39
CA ARG A 66 4.94 -5.37 0.57
C ARG A 66 5.77 -4.15 0.98
N ARG A 67 6.91 -3.91 0.37
CA ARG A 67 7.74 -2.76 0.69
C ARG A 67 6.96 -1.46 0.48
N ALA A 68 6.93 -0.61 1.49
CA ALA A 68 6.57 0.78 1.33
C ALA A 68 7.69 1.45 0.54
N ILE A 69 7.38 1.76 -0.72
CA ILE A 69 8.30 2.41 -1.67
C ILE A 69 8.37 3.90 -1.39
N ALA A 70 7.22 4.49 -1.04
CA ALA A 70 7.14 5.87 -0.59
C ALA A 70 5.93 6.06 0.33
N LEU A 71 6.10 6.90 1.34
CA LEU A 71 5.04 7.39 2.21
C LEU A 71 5.31 8.87 2.48
N ARG A 72 4.62 9.75 1.76
CA ARG A 72 4.96 11.18 1.73
C ARG A 72 3.73 12.05 1.99
N PRO A 73 3.84 13.07 2.87
CA PRO A 73 2.82 14.09 2.98
C PRO A 73 2.86 14.98 1.73
N LEU A 74 1.69 15.33 1.22
CA LEU A 74 1.55 16.22 0.07
C LEU A 74 0.71 17.44 0.45
N ARG A 75 1.14 18.64 0.06
CA ARG A 75 0.34 19.86 0.19
C ARG A 75 -0.86 19.86 -0.75
N THR A 76 -0.75 19.18 -1.89
CA THR A 76 -1.82 19.02 -2.87
C THR A 76 -1.76 17.64 -3.51
N LEU A 77 -2.90 17.06 -3.86
CA LEU A 77 -2.99 15.81 -4.62
C LEU A 77 -3.03 16.03 -6.14
N MET A 78 -2.39 17.08 -6.64
CA MET A 78 -2.27 17.29 -8.08
C MET A 78 -1.35 16.25 -8.72
N ALA A 79 -1.62 15.92 -9.98
CA ALA A 79 -0.85 14.91 -10.74
C ALA A 79 0.66 15.18 -10.71
N ILE A 80 1.09 16.45 -10.79
CA ILE A 80 2.51 16.80 -10.77
C ILE A 80 3.18 16.47 -9.43
N ALA A 81 2.49 16.67 -8.29
CA ALA A 81 3.02 16.34 -6.98
C ALA A 81 3.16 14.81 -6.80
N VAL A 82 2.18 14.06 -7.26
CA VAL A 82 2.22 12.59 -7.27
C VAL A 82 3.35 12.07 -8.17
N LEU A 83 3.50 12.67 -9.37
CA LEU A 83 4.56 12.29 -10.31
C LEU A 83 5.96 12.51 -9.74
N ARG A 84 6.20 13.62 -9.04
CA ARG A 84 7.50 13.86 -8.38
C ARG A 84 7.87 12.73 -7.42
N VAL A 85 6.94 12.35 -6.52
CA VAL A 85 7.17 11.24 -5.59
C VAL A 85 7.42 9.93 -6.31
N LEU A 86 6.70 9.65 -7.40
CA LEU A 86 6.92 8.43 -8.19
C LEU A 86 8.24 8.44 -8.94
N LEU A 87 8.68 9.57 -9.47
CA LEU A 87 9.97 9.69 -10.15
C LEU A 87 11.13 9.48 -9.17
N ASP A 88 11.10 10.13 -8.00
CA ASP A 88 12.08 9.92 -6.95
C ASP A 88 12.13 8.45 -6.51
N ALA A 89 10.96 7.82 -6.39
CA ALA A 89 10.85 6.40 -6.04
C ALA A 89 11.40 5.48 -7.14
N ILE A 90 11.16 5.80 -8.41
CA ILE A 90 11.70 5.04 -9.57
C ILE A 90 13.22 5.13 -9.63
N GLU A 91 13.77 6.30 -9.35
CA GLU A 91 15.22 6.51 -9.30
C GLU A 91 15.88 5.62 -8.22
N LEU A 92 15.27 5.53 -7.04
CA LEU A 92 15.82 4.77 -5.91
C LEU A 92 15.61 3.25 -6.01
N PHE A 93 14.45 2.82 -6.50
CA PHE A 93 14.00 1.42 -6.42
C PHE A 93 13.88 0.72 -7.76
N GLY A 94 14.08 1.46 -8.84
CA GLY A 94 13.84 0.96 -10.19
C GLY A 94 12.37 1.05 -10.60
N LYS A 95 12.12 0.87 -11.88
CA LYS A 95 10.84 1.06 -12.53
C LYS A 95 9.92 -0.15 -12.33
N PRO A 96 8.65 0.01 -11.89
CA PRO A 96 7.68 -1.07 -11.88
C PRO A 96 7.14 -1.35 -13.28
N ARG A 97 6.71 -2.59 -13.53
CA ARG A 97 6.00 -2.94 -14.77
C ARG A 97 4.59 -2.33 -14.83
N PHE A 98 3.92 -2.29 -13.68
CA PHE A 98 2.56 -1.78 -13.54
C PHE A 98 2.44 -0.84 -12.35
N ILE A 99 1.64 0.21 -12.51
CA ILE A 99 1.12 1.00 -11.41
C ILE A 99 -0.39 0.76 -11.32
N ARG A 100 -0.87 0.39 -10.14
CA ARG A 100 -2.28 0.21 -9.82
C ARG A 100 -2.75 1.36 -8.94
N THR A 101 -3.85 1.98 -9.33
CA THR A 101 -4.47 3.12 -8.62
C THR A 101 -5.98 2.96 -8.58
N ASP A 102 -6.63 3.75 -7.77
CA ASP A 102 -8.07 4.04 -7.91
C ASP A 102 -8.36 4.91 -9.15
N ASN A 103 -9.62 5.33 -9.28
CA ASN A 103 -10.08 6.17 -10.39
C ASN A 103 -10.04 7.68 -10.09
N ALA A 104 -9.28 8.13 -9.08
CA ALA A 104 -9.20 9.53 -8.72
C ALA A 104 -8.66 10.40 -9.86
N LYS A 105 -9.09 11.67 -9.88
CA LYS A 105 -8.86 12.60 -11.01
C LYS A 105 -7.37 12.78 -11.34
N GLN A 106 -6.50 12.83 -10.32
CA GLN A 106 -5.06 12.99 -10.50
C GLN A 106 -4.43 11.85 -11.30
N PHE A 107 -4.86 10.59 -11.08
CA PHE A 107 -4.33 9.40 -11.77
C PHE A 107 -4.92 9.24 -13.19
N ARG A 108 -6.08 9.85 -13.45
CA ARG A 108 -6.73 9.85 -14.77
C ARG A 108 -6.34 11.05 -15.63
N SER A 109 -5.59 12.01 -15.09
CA SER A 109 -5.16 13.19 -15.82
C SER A 109 -4.31 12.85 -17.04
N GLY A 110 -4.38 13.67 -18.09
CA GLY A 110 -3.57 13.51 -19.30
C GLY A 110 -2.07 13.50 -18.98
N LEU A 111 -1.63 14.42 -18.10
CA LEU A 111 -0.24 14.51 -17.66
C LEU A 111 0.26 13.20 -17.01
N PHE A 112 -0.51 12.64 -16.08
CA PHE A 112 -0.13 11.42 -15.39
C PHE A 112 -0.05 10.23 -16.36
N ARG A 113 -1.04 10.09 -17.21
CA ARG A 113 -1.09 9.01 -18.21
C ARG A 113 0.05 9.11 -19.22
N PHE A 114 0.33 10.33 -19.70
CA PHE A 114 1.45 10.58 -20.61
C PHE A 114 2.79 10.23 -19.96
N ALA A 115 3.04 10.68 -18.72
CA ALA A 115 4.27 10.38 -18.01
C ALA A 115 4.47 8.87 -17.81
N MET A 116 3.42 8.14 -17.43
CA MET A 116 3.50 6.68 -17.28
C MET A 116 3.77 5.96 -18.61
N ALA A 117 3.12 6.40 -19.69
CA ALA A 117 3.35 5.86 -21.02
C ALA A 117 4.79 6.13 -21.50
N TYR A 118 5.30 7.34 -21.31
CA TYR A 118 6.68 7.71 -21.63
C TYR A 118 7.71 6.84 -20.88
N LEU A 119 7.46 6.56 -19.61
CA LEU A 119 8.29 5.67 -18.80
C LEU A 119 8.11 4.17 -19.14
N GLY A 120 7.17 3.82 -20.02
CA GLY A 120 6.84 2.43 -20.35
C GLY A 120 6.16 1.68 -19.20
N ILE A 121 5.49 2.40 -18.28
CA ILE A 121 4.76 1.83 -17.14
C ILE A 121 3.29 1.69 -17.52
N ARG A 122 2.73 0.49 -17.35
CA ARG A 122 1.32 0.22 -17.64
C ARG A 122 0.42 0.56 -16.45
N LEU A 123 -0.56 1.43 -16.66
CA LEU A 123 -1.56 1.76 -15.65
C LEU A 123 -2.65 0.69 -15.53
N ARG A 124 -3.02 0.36 -14.30
CA ARG A 124 -4.11 -0.54 -13.96
C ARG A 124 -5.05 0.16 -12.98
N PHE A 125 -6.20 0.57 -13.47
CA PHE A 125 -7.23 1.17 -12.64
C PHE A 125 -8.07 0.10 -11.95
N ASN A 126 -8.50 0.35 -10.72
CA ASN A 126 -9.45 -0.51 -10.02
C ASN A 126 -10.79 -0.48 -10.76
N LYS A 127 -11.40 -1.66 -10.91
CA LYS A 127 -12.78 -1.72 -11.45
C LYS A 127 -13.75 -1.10 -10.45
N PRO A 128 -14.77 -0.36 -10.91
CA PRO A 128 -15.82 0.15 -10.04
C PRO A 128 -16.45 -0.99 -9.20
N GLY A 129 -16.65 -0.77 -7.91
CA GLY A 129 -17.21 -1.77 -7.01
C GLY A 129 -16.27 -2.89 -6.59
N MET A 130 -14.97 -2.82 -6.93
CA MET A 130 -13.96 -3.82 -6.56
C MET A 130 -12.80 -3.21 -5.75
N PRO A 131 -13.04 -2.69 -4.52
CA PRO A 131 -11.99 -2.06 -3.71
C PRO A 131 -10.85 -3.04 -3.38
N TRP A 132 -11.14 -4.33 -3.18
CA TRP A 132 -10.12 -5.35 -2.88
C TRP A 132 -8.98 -5.44 -3.90
N MET A 133 -9.14 -4.89 -5.11
CA MET A 133 -8.06 -4.86 -6.11
C MET A 133 -6.86 -4.02 -5.65
N ASN A 134 -7.06 -3.03 -4.76
CA ASN A 134 -6.01 -2.24 -4.14
C ASN A 134 -5.75 -2.61 -2.66
N GLY A 135 -6.29 -3.75 -2.21
CA GLY A 135 -6.30 -4.18 -0.81
C GLY A 135 -4.92 -4.25 -0.13
N ARG A 136 -3.83 -4.25 -0.90
CA ARG A 136 -2.46 -4.24 -0.35
C ARG A 136 -2.07 -2.86 0.17
N VAL A 137 -2.38 -1.82 -0.59
CA VAL A 137 -2.14 -0.43 -0.17
C VAL A 137 -3.17 0.02 0.86
N GLU A 138 -4.41 -0.46 0.75
CA GLU A 138 -5.44 -0.23 1.77
C GLU A 138 -5.03 -0.83 3.11
N ARG A 139 -4.50 -2.06 3.13
CA ARG A 139 -3.98 -2.71 4.35
C ARG A 139 -2.75 -1.97 4.91
N PHE A 140 -1.90 -1.44 4.06
CA PHE A 140 -0.79 -0.58 4.47
C PHE A 140 -1.29 0.66 5.21
N PHE A 141 -2.26 1.37 4.62
CA PHE A 141 -2.90 2.50 5.28
C PHE A 141 -3.74 2.08 6.51
N GLY A 142 -4.35 0.89 6.50
CA GLY A 142 -4.96 0.31 7.69
C GLY A 142 -3.96 0.22 8.83
N THR A 143 -2.78 -0.37 8.59
CA THR A 143 -1.72 -0.46 9.60
C THR A 143 -1.23 0.92 10.07
N LEU A 144 -1.13 1.90 9.17
CA LEU A 144 -0.83 3.28 9.54
C LEU A 144 -1.94 3.88 10.42
N LYS A 145 -3.21 3.64 10.10
CA LYS A 145 -4.37 4.20 10.80
C LYS A 145 -4.72 3.49 12.12
N GLU A 146 -4.42 2.21 12.27
CA GLU A 146 -4.64 1.47 13.52
C GLU A 146 -3.83 2.00 14.71
N ARG A 147 -2.78 2.77 14.44
CA ARG A 147 -1.86 3.30 15.46
C ARG A 147 -1.94 4.80 15.74
N PRO A 148 -2.90 5.57 15.26
CA PRO A 148 -2.84 7.03 15.11
C PRO A 148 -3.55 7.86 16.17
N ASN A 149 -4.24 7.28 17.13
CA ASN A 149 -4.84 8.12 18.20
C ASN A 149 -3.78 8.81 19.08
N HIS A 150 -2.52 8.44 18.89
CA HIS A 150 -1.35 9.02 19.56
C HIS A 150 -0.42 9.81 18.63
N LEU A 151 -0.74 9.88 17.32
CA LEU A 151 -0.04 10.70 16.36
C LEU A 151 -0.57 12.14 16.46
N ALA A 152 -0.13 12.89 17.47
CA ALA A 152 -0.27 14.32 17.51
C ALA A 152 0.56 14.91 16.36
N VAL A 153 -0.07 15.16 15.22
CA VAL A 153 0.56 15.83 14.09
C VAL A 153 0.41 17.32 14.29
N ARG A 154 1.44 17.97 14.83
CA ARG A 154 1.39 19.42 15.10
C ARG A 154 1.23 20.24 13.82
N ASN A 155 1.94 19.83 12.76
CA ASN A 155 1.95 20.55 11.47
C ASN A 155 2.39 19.62 10.35
N PHE A 156 2.45 20.16 9.12
CA PHE A 156 2.86 19.43 7.92
C PHE A 156 4.29 18.85 8.01
N GLU A 157 5.22 19.60 8.60
CA GLU A 157 6.62 19.22 8.76
C GLU A 157 6.75 18.04 9.76
N GLY A 158 6.06 18.11 10.88
CA GLY A 158 5.97 17.02 11.86
C GLY A 158 5.35 15.76 11.30
N LEU A 159 4.36 15.88 10.39
CA LEU A 159 3.80 14.75 9.70
C LEU A 159 4.87 14.02 8.85
N GLY A 160 5.76 14.76 8.20
CA GLY A 160 6.83 14.19 7.38
C GLY A 160 7.77 13.28 8.18
N SER A 161 8.26 13.74 9.32
CA SER A 161 9.15 12.94 10.19
C SER A 161 8.45 11.71 10.75
N THR A 162 7.22 11.86 11.18
CA THR A 162 6.40 10.75 11.69
C THR A 162 6.15 9.67 10.65
N LEU A 163 5.84 10.06 9.41
CA LEU A 163 5.66 9.10 8.32
C LEU A 163 6.98 8.40 7.95
N ALA A 164 8.12 9.09 8.03
CA ALA A 164 9.44 8.50 7.79
C ALA A 164 9.78 7.42 8.85
N GLU A 165 9.53 7.69 10.13
CA GLU A 165 9.71 6.69 11.19
C GLU A 165 8.82 5.45 10.97
N PHE A 166 7.55 5.67 10.62
CA PHE A 166 6.64 4.56 10.30
C PHE A 166 7.12 3.77 9.09
N GLU A 167 7.60 4.43 8.02
CA GLU A 167 8.12 3.78 6.82
C GLU A 167 9.32 2.88 7.15
N VAL A 168 10.25 3.37 7.99
CA VAL A 168 11.39 2.59 8.46
C VAL A 168 10.94 1.37 9.26
N TRP A 169 10.08 1.57 10.27
CA TRP A 169 9.55 0.48 11.07
C TRP A 169 8.80 -0.55 10.23
N TYR A 170 7.92 -0.10 9.35
CA TYR A 170 7.12 -0.98 8.48
C TYR A 170 7.99 -1.84 7.57
N ASN A 171 9.05 -1.25 7.01
CA ASN A 171 9.93 -1.90 6.05
C ASN A 171 10.97 -2.82 6.70
N HIS A 172 11.49 -2.46 7.86
CA HIS A 172 12.68 -3.11 8.45
C HIS A 172 12.40 -3.90 9.71
N VAL A 173 11.30 -3.62 10.40
CA VAL A 173 11.02 -4.20 11.73
C VAL A 173 9.75 -5.05 11.72
N ARG A 174 8.71 -4.59 11.03
CA ARG A 174 7.43 -5.29 10.99
C ARG A 174 7.51 -6.54 10.13
N SER A 175 7.38 -7.71 10.74
CA SER A 175 7.24 -8.98 10.01
C SER A 175 5.83 -9.12 9.40
N HIS A 176 5.73 -9.80 8.27
CA HIS A 176 4.50 -10.02 7.55
C HIS A 176 4.22 -11.51 7.34
N GLN A 177 3.06 -11.97 7.81
CA GLN A 177 2.63 -13.36 7.66
C GLN A 177 2.66 -13.83 6.18
N HIS A 178 2.20 -12.99 5.25
CA HIS A 178 2.20 -13.29 3.81
C HIS A 178 3.60 -13.32 3.16
N LEU A 179 4.62 -12.92 3.89
CA LEU A 179 6.02 -13.02 3.49
C LEU A 179 6.74 -14.12 4.28
N ASN A 180 5.99 -15.04 4.87
CA ASN A 180 6.51 -16.12 5.74
C ASN A 180 7.33 -15.57 6.91
N GLY A 181 6.80 -14.54 7.59
CA GLY A 181 7.43 -13.90 8.73
C GLY A 181 8.55 -12.90 8.38
N ARG A 182 8.91 -12.74 7.11
CA ARG A 182 9.93 -11.77 6.69
C ARG A 182 9.40 -10.33 6.77
N THR A 183 10.33 -9.40 6.94
CA THR A 183 10.08 -7.98 6.73
C THR A 183 10.01 -7.66 5.23
N PRO A 184 9.38 -6.54 4.83
CA PRO A 184 9.37 -6.10 3.44
C PRO A 184 10.75 -5.94 2.81
N VAL A 185 11.74 -5.45 3.56
CA VAL A 185 13.12 -5.30 3.07
C VAL A 185 13.81 -6.65 2.89
N GLU A 186 13.64 -7.60 3.80
CA GLU A 186 14.14 -8.96 3.62
C GLU A 186 13.56 -9.62 2.36
N ALA A 187 12.24 -9.48 2.16
CA ALA A 187 11.59 -9.98 0.95
C ALA A 187 12.09 -9.28 -0.33
N TRP A 188 12.32 -7.96 -0.26
CA TRP A 188 12.86 -7.17 -1.37
C TRP A 188 14.27 -7.59 -1.78
N ASN A 189 15.12 -7.84 -0.79
CA ASN A 189 16.51 -8.23 -0.99
C ASN A 189 16.67 -9.74 -1.25
N GLY A 190 15.61 -10.53 -1.15
CA GLY A 190 15.68 -11.99 -1.24
C GLY A 190 16.38 -12.63 -0.02
N THR A 191 16.47 -11.92 1.10
CA THR A 191 17.06 -12.44 2.33
C THR A 191 16.11 -13.43 2.97
N ASP A 192 16.63 -14.60 3.34
CA ASP A 192 15.91 -15.61 4.09
C ASP A 192 16.46 -15.65 5.53
N PRO A 193 15.74 -15.12 6.52
CA PRO A 193 16.18 -15.09 7.92
C PRO A 193 16.33 -16.48 8.55
N TYR A 194 15.71 -17.49 7.96
CA TYR A 194 15.81 -18.89 8.43
C TYR A 194 17.05 -19.62 7.92
N ARG A 195 17.70 -19.06 6.88
CA ARG A 195 18.93 -19.63 6.29
C ARG A 195 20.18 -18.81 6.56
N ARG A 196 20.02 -17.56 6.93
CA ARG A 196 21.13 -16.63 7.17
C ARG A 196 20.95 -15.98 8.53
N LEU A 197 21.89 -16.20 9.44
CA LEU A 197 21.89 -15.52 10.74
C LEU A 197 22.21 -14.02 10.54
N PRO A 198 21.49 -13.14 11.24
CA PRO A 198 21.80 -11.72 11.22
C PRO A 198 23.12 -11.46 11.95
N LYS A 199 23.89 -10.50 11.42
CA LYS A 199 25.11 -10.00 12.07
C LYS A 199 24.82 -9.18 13.31
N GLU A 200 23.66 -8.55 13.33
CA GLU A 200 23.24 -7.68 14.41
C GLU A 200 21.72 -7.71 14.56
N ILE A 201 21.26 -7.73 15.80
CA ILE A 201 19.84 -7.60 16.15
C ILE A 201 19.72 -6.45 17.15
N ARG A 202 18.85 -5.48 16.86
CA ARG A 202 18.55 -4.34 17.75
C ARG A 202 17.05 -4.29 18.02
N TYR A 203 16.69 -4.06 19.27
CA TYR A 203 15.32 -3.71 19.60
C TYR A 203 15.07 -2.24 19.25
N VAL A 204 14.03 -1.97 18.50
CA VAL A 204 13.67 -0.63 18.00
C VAL A 204 12.37 -0.18 18.67
N VAL A 205 12.36 1.07 19.12
CA VAL A 205 11.20 1.75 19.69
C VAL A 205 11.01 3.07 18.95
N GLY A 206 9.82 3.28 18.42
CA GLY A 206 9.40 4.54 17.78
C GLY A 206 8.01 4.93 18.25
N TRP A 207 7.60 6.18 18.02
CA TRP A 207 6.31 6.74 18.42
C TRP A 207 5.95 6.42 19.87
N ASP A 208 6.83 6.77 20.81
CA ASP A 208 6.61 6.57 22.24
C ASP A 208 6.20 5.13 22.62
N GLY A 209 6.78 4.13 21.94
CA GLY A 209 6.51 2.72 22.20
C GLY A 209 5.43 2.08 21.34
N LEU A 210 4.79 2.82 20.45
CA LEU A 210 3.76 2.28 19.54
C LEU A 210 4.35 1.47 18.36
N LEU A 211 5.56 1.82 17.94
CA LEU A 211 6.32 1.11 16.92
C LEU A 211 7.46 0.36 17.58
N THR A 212 7.26 -0.92 17.84
CA THR A 212 8.29 -1.75 18.49
C THR A 212 8.59 -2.98 17.65
N GLY A 213 9.77 -3.58 17.91
CA GLY A 213 10.18 -4.83 17.31
C GLY A 213 11.68 -4.96 17.16
N PHE A 214 12.12 -6.01 16.48
CA PHE A 214 13.52 -6.28 16.25
C PHE A 214 13.93 -5.93 14.82
N TYR A 215 14.95 -5.10 14.72
CA TYR A 215 15.66 -4.86 13.47
C TYR A 215 16.80 -5.84 13.32
N SER A 216 16.88 -6.52 12.18
CA SER A 216 17.95 -7.48 11.87
C SER A 216 18.82 -6.99 10.71
N ARG A 217 20.14 -6.98 10.90
CA ARG A 217 21.13 -6.65 9.86
C ARG A 217 21.84 -7.93 9.43
N TYR A 218 21.80 -8.22 8.16
CA TYR A 218 22.44 -9.40 7.56
C TYR A 218 23.78 -9.09 6.87
#